data_e9c31541f78ae71e55ed3c3c356ab401
#
_entry.id   e9c31541f78ae71e55ed3c3c356ab401
#
_cell.length_a   1.000
_cell.length_b   1.000
_cell.length_c   1.000
_cell.angle_alpha   90.00
_cell.angle_beta   90.00
_cell.angle_gamma   90.00
#
_symmetry.space_group_name_H-M   'P 1'
#
loop_
_entity.id
_entity.type
_entity.pdbx_description
1 polymer ?
#
loop_
_entity_poly.entity_id
_entity_poly.type
_entity_poly.pdbx_seq_one_letter_code
_entity_poly.pdbx_strand_id
1 'polypeptide(L)'
;MPGALGASSVVTTRLDHIRANLDAIRARVGDRLVLAAVKADAYGHGAVEVAGMIERTGAADWLGVATTSEGLELRAAGVGLPILKLSVARGEEVRAAVGAGLTLCVTDAASIAEAGAAASALGSTVRVHLKVDTGMRRIGCEPAEASALAGLADATPGVELEGLFSHLPISDSPRGEEFTRDQITLFRRTADQVEAVHGPVVKHLANSGAVLGHPDAWLDLVRPGIMIYGAYPDAEAARTVTLLPGLEWRTRVTFTKQVRAG
;
A
#
# COMPACT_ATOMS: atom_id res chain seq x y z
N MET A 1 32.70 -23.91 8.25
CA MET A 1 32.69 -22.45 8.40
C MET A 1 33.16 -22.14 9.80
N PRO A 2 34.25 -21.41 10.03
CA PRO A 2 34.63 -20.99 11.38
C PRO A 2 33.52 -20.04 11.83
N GLY A 3 32.90 -20.34 12.97
CA GLY A 3 31.81 -19.59 13.54
C GLY A 3 32.15 -18.13 13.69
N ALA A 4 31.51 -17.25 12.94
CA ALA A 4 31.51 -15.84 13.25
C ALA A 4 31.17 -15.71 14.74
N LEU A 5 31.99 -14.97 15.50
CA LEU A 5 31.65 -14.57 16.87
C LEU A 5 30.27 -13.99 16.82
N GLY A 6 29.28 -14.78 17.25
CA GLY A 6 27.88 -14.46 16.98
C GLY A 6 27.54 -13.12 17.60
N ALA A 7 26.87 -12.26 16.82
CA ALA A 7 26.34 -10.99 17.28
C ALA A 7 25.58 -11.22 18.61
N SER A 8 25.74 -10.31 19.56
CA SER A 8 25.06 -10.38 20.86
C SER A 8 23.55 -10.21 20.71
N SER A 9 23.11 -9.59 19.61
CA SER A 9 21.72 -9.43 19.22
C SER A 9 21.54 -9.74 17.72
N VAL A 10 20.49 -10.46 17.37
CA VAL A 10 20.15 -10.83 16.00
C VAL A 10 18.65 -10.55 15.79
N VAL A 11 18.34 -9.86 14.70
CA VAL A 11 16.96 -9.70 14.20
C VAL A 11 16.82 -10.60 12.96
N THR A 12 15.79 -11.40 12.93
CA THR A 12 15.50 -12.31 11.83
C THR A 12 14.14 -11.97 11.23
N THR A 13 14.11 -11.70 9.91
CA THR A 13 12.85 -11.57 9.17
C THR A 13 12.32 -12.97 8.82
N ARG A 14 11.09 -13.26 9.21
CA ARG A 14 10.40 -14.53 8.98
C ARG A 14 9.52 -14.42 7.73
N LEU A 15 10.14 -14.60 6.55
CA LEU A 15 9.43 -14.55 5.27
C LEU A 15 8.31 -15.60 5.17
N ASP A 16 8.48 -16.74 5.82
CA ASP A 16 7.45 -17.79 5.94
C ASP A 16 6.21 -17.31 6.72
N HIS A 17 6.39 -16.56 7.79
CA HIS A 17 5.29 -15.96 8.54
C HIS A 17 4.60 -14.83 7.75
N ILE A 18 5.38 -13.97 7.08
CA ILE A 18 4.85 -12.91 6.21
C ILE A 18 4.00 -13.51 5.10
N ARG A 19 4.48 -14.60 4.49
CA ARG A 19 3.70 -15.33 3.49
C ARG A 19 2.41 -15.91 4.09
N ALA A 20 2.48 -16.59 5.23
CA ALA A 20 1.31 -17.15 5.89
C ALA A 20 0.27 -16.07 6.23
N ASN A 21 0.72 -14.87 6.65
CA ASN A 21 -0.17 -13.74 6.88
C ASN A 21 -0.87 -13.28 5.58
N LEU A 22 -0.14 -13.21 4.46
CA LEU A 22 -0.72 -12.88 3.15
C LEU A 22 -1.72 -13.94 2.69
N ASP A 23 -1.42 -15.22 2.86
CA ASP A 23 -2.32 -16.32 2.54
C ASP A 23 -3.62 -16.24 3.38
N ALA A 24 -3.51 -15.90 4.67
CA ALA A 24 -4.65 -15.71 5.56
C ALA A 24 -5.48 -14.45 5.19
N ILE A 25 -4.83 -13.37 4.75
CA ILE A 25 -5.50 -12.17 4.24
C ILE A 25 -6.27 -12.52 2.97
N ARG A 26 -5.64 -13.23 2.02
CA ARG A 26 -6.28 -13.64 0.77
C ARG A 26 -7.49 -14.54 1.03
N ALA A 27 -7.38 -15.52 1.94
CA ALA A 27 -8.50 -16.35 2.35
C ALA A 27 -9.65 -15.52 2.95
N ARG A 28 -9.34 -14.42 3.65
CA ARG A 28 -10.33 -13.52 4.24
C ARG A 28 -11.06 -12.68 3.20
N VAL A 29 -10.34 -12.13 2.20
CA VAL A 29 -10.91 -11.17 1.25
C VAL A 29 -11.46 -11.83 -0.03
N GLY A 30 -11.21 -13.13 -0.24
CA GLY A 30 -11.66 -13.87 -1.41
C GLY A 30 -10.97 -13.42 -2.70
N ASP A 31 -11.73 -13.21 -3.76
CA ASP A 31 -11.22 -12.92 -5.11
C ASP A 31 -10.70 -11.47 -5.30
N ARG A 32 -10.66 -10.66 -4.23
CA ARG A 32 -10.14 -9.30 -4.31
C ARG A 32 -8.63 -9.30 -4.52
N LEU A 33 -8.17 -8.35 -5.32
CA LEU A 33 -6.75 -8.13 -5.48
C LEU A 33 -6.12 -7.68 -4.15
N VAL A 34 -4.88 -8.08 -3.91
CA VAL A 34 -4.11 -7.72 -2.73
C VAL A 34 -2.90 -6.88 -3.14
N LEU A 35 -2.84 -5.64 -2.65
CA LEU A 35 -1.66 -4.79 -2.75
C LEU A 35 -0.91 -4.85 -1.42
N ALA A 36 0.24 -5.52 -1.41
CA ALA A 36 1.11 -5.58 -0.24
C ALA A 36 1.87 -4.26 -0.07
N ALA A 37 1.65 -3.54 1.04
CA ALA A 37 2.40 -2.32 1.32
C ALA A 37 3.80 -2.66 1.83
N VAL A 38 4.82 -2.42 0.99
CA VAL A 38 6.24 -2.70 1.28
C VAL A 38 7.07 -1.42 1.47
N LYS A 39 6.41 -0.27 1.64
CA LYS A 39 7.04 1.02 1.95
C LYS A 39 7.83 0.97 3.26
N ALA A 40 8.74 1.93 3.46
CA ALA A 40 9.62 2.04 4.63
C ALA A 40 10.37 0.71 4.89
N ASP A 41 11.04 0.22 3.84
CA ASP A 41 11.78 -1.04 3.85
C ASP A 41 10.92 -2.23 4.32
N ALA A 42 9.71 -2.35 3.76
CA ALA A 42 8.71 -3.34 4.19
C ALA A 42 8.44 -3.26 5.72
N TYR A 43 8.23 -2.04 6.23
CA TYR A 43 8.09 -1.76 7.66
C TYR A 43 9.31 -2.26 8.48
N GLY A 44 10.51 -2.16 7.92
CA GLY A 44 11.77 -2.60 8.53
C GLY A 44 12.06 -4.09 8.40
N HIS A 45 11.36 -4.80 7.50
CA HIS A 45 11.52 -6.25 7.30
C HIS A 45 12.40 -6.62 6.10
N GLY A 46 12.90 -5.64 5.34
CA GLY A 46 13.67 -5.84 4.10
C GLY A 46 12.75 -5.89 2.86
N ALA A 47 12.60 -4.74 2.19
CA ALA A 47 11.63 -4.61 1.09
C ALA A 47 11.95 -5.52 -0.10
N VAL A 48 13.23 -5.68 -0.45
CA VAL A 48 13.68 -6.50 -1.58
C VAL A 48 13.36 -7.98 -1.34
N GLU A 49 13.69 -8.50 -0.15
CA GLU A 49 13.45 -9.90 0.22
C GLU A 49 11.96 -10.21 0.31
N VAL A 50 11.18 -9.30 0.92
CA VAL A 50 9.72 -9.44 1.04
C VAL A 50 9.06 -9.38 -0.34
N ALA A 51 9.39 -8.41 -1.17
CA ALA A 51 8.83 -8.28 -2.53
C ALA A 51 9.21 -9.47 -3.41
N GLY A 52 10.47 -9.92 -3.36
CA GLY A 52 10.93 -11.11 -4.07
C GLY A 52 10.23 -12.39 -3.60
N MET A 53 9.94 -12.54 -2.31
CA MET A 53 9.13 -13.64 -1.80
C MET A 53 7.71 -13.56 -2.34
N ILE A 54 7.06 -12.39 -2.28
CA ILE A 54 5.70 -12.17 -2.79
C ILE A 54 5.61 -12.56 -4.26
N GLU A 55 6.54 -12.09 -5.09
CA GLU A 55 6.56 -12.37 -6.52
C GLU A 55 6.72 -13.85 -6.83
N ARG A 56 7.71 -14.51 -6.21
CA ARG A 56 7.94 -15.95 -6.43
C ARG A 56 6.77 -16.83 -6.01
N THR A 57 5.99 -16.39 -5.04
CA THR A 57 4.91 -17.20 -4.46
C THR A 57 3.51 -16.80 -4.91
N GLY A 58 3.36 -15.65 -5.59
CA GLY A 58 2.07 -15.08 -5.95
C GLY A 58 1.21 -14.69 -4.74
N ALA A 59 1.82 -14.41 -3.58
CA ALA A 59 1.09 -14.15 -2.34
C ALA A 59 0.32 -12.82 -2.36
N ALA A 60 0.73 -11.86 -3.20
CA ALA A 60 -0.02 -10.65 -3.49
C ALA A 60 0.07 -10.31 -4.98
N ASP A 61 -0.83 -9.46 -5.45
CA ASP A 61 -0.96 -9.10 -6.88
C ASP A 61 -0.22 -7.80 -7.21
N TRP A 62 -0.09 -6.91 -6.23
CA TRP A 62 0.51 -5.59 -6.33
C TRP A 62 1.42 -5.32 -5.15
N LEU A 63 2.36 -4.40 -5.36
CA LEU A 63 3.15 -3.81 -4.28
C LEU A 63 2.82 -2.32 -4.13
N GLY A 64 2.89 -1.80 -2.89
CA GLY A 64 2.67 -0.40 -2.60
C GLY A 64 3.88 0.23 -1.92
N VAL A 65 4.41 1.29 -2.52
CA VAL A 65 5.55 2.07 -2.00
C VAL A 65 5.14 3.50 -1.65
N ALA A 66 5.90 4.19 -0.81
CA ALA A 66 5.66 5.59 -0.47
C ALA A 66 6.46 6.54 -1.36
N THR A 67 7.67 6.18 -1.74
CA THR A 67 8.60 7.04 -2.49
C THR A 67 8.98 6.42 -3.83
N THR A 68 9.42 7.27 -4.76
CA THR A 68 9.98 6.81 -6.04
C THR A 68 11.22 5.95 -5.83
N SER A 69 12.09 6.32 -4.87
CA SER A 69 13.32 5.57 -4.57
C SER A 69 13.04 4.13 -4.12
N GLU A 70 12.03 3.91 -3.28
CA GLU A 70 11.60 2.56 -2.89
C GLU A 70 11.17 1.73 -4.11
N GLY A 71 10.42 2.32 -5.03
CA GLY A 71 10.01 1.66 -6.27
C GLY A 71 11.18 1.33 -7.19
N LEU A 72 12.13 2.26 -7.33
CA LEU A 72 13.36 2.07 -8.12
C LEU A 72 14.24 0.96 -7.54
N GLU A 73 14.37 0.89 -6.22
CA GLU A 73 15.10 -0.18 -5.52
C GLU A 73 14.51 -1.56 -5.83
N LEU A 74 13.19 -1.70 -5.76
CA LEU A 74 12.50 -2.95 -6.10
C LEU A 74 12.69 -3.32 -7.58
N ARG A 75 12.62 -2.36 -8.49
CA ARG A 75 12.88 -2.58 -9.93
C ARG A 75 14.33 -2.99 -10.19
N ALA A 76 15.30 -2.34 -9.52
CA ALA A 76 16.71 -2.71 -9.60
C ALA A 76 16.99 -4.13 -9.07
N ALA A 77 16.20 -4.60 -8.11
CA ALA A 77 16.23 -5.97 -7.61
C ALA A 77 15.51 -7.00 -8.51
N GLY A 78 14.96 -6.57 -9.65
CA GLY A 78 14.33 -7.44 -10.65
C GLY A 78 12.85 -7.74 -10.38
N VAL A 79 12.19 -7.02 -9.46
CA VAL A 79 10.76 -7.21 -9.18
C VAL A 79 9.94 -6.73 -10.37
N GLY A 80 9.14 -7.61 -10.97
CA GLY A 80 8.26 -7.36 -12.12
C GLY A 80 6.81 -7.03 -11.77
N LEU A 81 6.34 -7.35 -10.55
CA LEU A 81 4.97 -7.06 -10.10
C LEU A 81 4.58 -5.60 -10.30
N PRO A 82 3.29 -5.29 -10.55
CA PRO A 82 2.79 -3.91 -10.51
C PRO A 82 3.14 -3.23 -9.18
N ILE A 83 3.66 -1.99 -9.27
CA ILE A 83 4.02 -1.19 -8.08
C ILE A 83 3.28 0.13 -8.13
N LEU A 84 2.42 0.38 -7.14
CA LEU A 84 1.74 1.66 -6.97
C LEU A 84 2.53 2.55 -6.00
N LYS A 85 2.92 3.73 -6.49
CA LYS A 85 3.43 4.80 -5.63
C LYS A 85 2.25 5.50 -4.94
N LEU A 86 2.08 5.26 -3.66
CA LEU A 86 0.92 5.68 -2.85
C LEU A 86 0.86 7.18 -2.53
N SER A 87 1.95 7.93 -2.78
CA SER A 87 2.03 9.38 -2.65
C SER A 87 2.24 10.04 -4.01
N VAL A 88 1.97 11.33 -4.11
CA VAL A 88 2.19 12.10 -5.34
C VAL A 88 3.68 12.22 -5.64
N ALA A 89 4.08 12.05 -6.91
CA ALA A 89 5.39 12.41 -7.42
C ALA A 89 5.34 13.80 -8.06
N ARG A 90 6.44 14.53 -8.05
CA ARG A 90 6.58 15.86 -8.69
C ARG A 90 7.95 16.01 -9.38
N GLY A 91 7.98 16.81 -10.44
CA GLY A 91 9.22 17.17 -11.12
C GLY A 91 9.99 15.94 -11.65
N GLU A 92 11.28 15.86 -11.32
CA GLU A 92 12.17 14.78 -11.80
C GLU A 92 11.76 13.39 -11.30
N GLU A 93 11.11 13.29 -10.14
CA GLU A 93 10.62 12.02 -9.61
C GLU A 93 9.58 11.39 -10.54
N VAL A 94 8.73 12.20 -11.20
CA VAL A 94 7.70 11.70 -12.13
C VAL A 94 8.36 10.95 -13.27
N ARG A 95 9.37 11.56 -13.89
CA ARG A 95 10.09 10.96 -15.02
C ARG A 95 10.79 9.64 -14.62
N ALA A 96 11.44 9.62 -13.45
CA ALA A 96 12.08 8.43 -12.92
C ALA A 96 11.06 7.30 -12.65
N ALA A 97 9.92 7.65 -12.05
CA ALA A 97 8.86 6.69 -11.74
C ALA A 97 8.20 6.12 -13.00
N VAL A 98 7.91 6.96 -14.01
CA VAL A 98 7.37 6.52 -15.31
C VAL A 98 8.38 5.63 -16.03
N GLY A 99 9.66 6.02 -16.07
CA GLY A 99 10.72 5.23 -16.69
C GLY A 99 10.94 3.86 -16.05
N ALA A 100 10.62 3.73 -14.77
CA ALA A 100 10.66 2.47 -14.02
C ALA A 100 9.35 1.67 -14.11
N GLY A 101 8.36 2.13 -14.86
CA GLY A 101 7.06 1.44 -14.99
C GLY A 101 6.28 1.37 -13.67
N LEU A 102 6.36 2.44 -12.84
CA LEU A 102 5.53 2.56 -11.66
C LEU A 102 4.15 3.12 -12.02
N THR A 103 3.10 2.61 -11.37
CA THR A 103 1.78 3.25 -11.38
C THR A 103 1.80 4.43 -10.41
N LEU A 104 1.30 5.59 -10.84
CA LEU A 104 1.40 6.83 -10.07
C LEU A 104 0.09 7.18 -9.35
N CYS A 105 0.21 7.76 -8.16
CA CYS A 105 -0.88 8.47 -7.50
C CYS A 105 -0.98 9.87 -8.08
N VAL A 106 -2.16 10.26 -8.57
CA VAL A 106 -2.49 11.62 -9.00
C VAL A 106 -3.62 12.19 -8.15
N THR A 107 -3.65 13.52 -7.96
CA THR A 107 -4.60 14.19 -7.06
C THR A 107 -5.19 15.47 -7.64
N ASP A 108 -4.63 15.97 -8.73
CA ASP A 108 -4.95 17.27 -9.31
C ASP A 108 -4.51 17.34 -10.78
N ALA A 109 -4.94 18.38 -11.48
CA ALA A 109 -4.63 18.60 -12.88
C ALA A 109 -3.11 18.68 -13.14
N ALA A 110 -2.34 19.23 -12.20
CA ALA A 110 -0.90 19.36 -12.35
C ALA A 110 -0.21 17.99 -12.31
N SER A 111 -0.59 17.10 -11.38
CA SER A 111 -0.03 15.73 -11.31
C SER A 111 -0.36 14.90 -12.55
N ILE A 112 -1.58 15.06 -13.11
CA ILE A 112 -1.98 14.40 -14.36
C ILE A 112 -1.15 14.92 -15.53
N ALA A 113 -1.00 16.24 -15.66
CA ALA A 113 -0.22 16.86 -16.72
C ALA A 113 1.28 16.48 -16.66
N GLU A 114 1.88 16.48 -15.45
CA GLU A 114 3.27 16.03 -15.26
C GLU A 114 3.46 14.55 -15.64
N ALA A 115 2.51 13.67 -15.28
CA ALA A 115 2.51 12.27 -15.64
C ALA A 115 2.46 12.09 -17.17
N GLY A 116 1.55 12.78 -17.86
CA GLY A 116 1.41 12.74 -19.32
C GLY A 116 2.64 13.30 -20.05
N ALA A 117 3.20 14.40 -19.57
CA ALA A 117 4.42 14.97 -20.13
C ALA A 117 5.62 14.01 -20.00
N ALA A 118 5.77 13.35 -18.85
CA ALA A 118 6.82 12.35 -18.65
C ALA A 118 6.63 11.12 -19.53
N ALA A 119 5.41 10.61 -19.65
CA ALA A 119 5.07 9.48 -20.53
C ALA A 119 5.38 9.81 -22.00
N SER A 120 4.93 10.98 -22.45
CA SER A 120 5.19 11.45 -23.83
C SER A 120 6.69 11.61 -24.11
N ALA A 121 7.46 12.17 -23.18
CA ALA A 121 8.90 12.33 -23.32
C ALA A 121 9.67 10.99 -23.37
N LEU A 122 9.10 9.93 -22.82
CA LEU A 122 9.65 8.58 -22.81
C LEU A 122 9.06 7.67 -23.91
N GLY A 123 8.12 8.17 -24.72
CA GLY A 123 7.41 7.38 -25.73
C GLY A 123 6.62 6.22 -25.13
N SER A 124 6.06 6.38 -23.92
CA SER A 124 5.38 5.35 -23.15
C SER A 124 3.99 5.81 -22.69
N THR A 125 3.28 4.91 -22.04
CA THR A 125 2.03 5.19 -21.30
C THR A 125 2.31 5.00 -19.82
N VAL A 126 1.70 5.84 -18.97
CA VAL A 126 1.74 5.73 -17.53
C VAL A 126 0.35 5.42 -16.99
N ARG A 127 0.24 4.38 -16.16
CA ARG A 127 -0.97 4.11 -15.40
C ARG A 127 -1.04 5.00 -14.18
N VAL A 128 -2.21 5.52 -13.90
CA VAL A 128 -2.42 6.37 -12.74
C VAL A 128 -3.63 5.89 -11.92
N HIS A 129 -3.52 6.04 -10.59
CA HIS A 129 -4.65 5.94 -9.69
C HIS A 129 -4.98 7.32 -9.14
N LEU A 130 -6.21 7.77 -9.36
CA LEU A 130 -6.70 9.01 -8.80
C LEU A 130 -7.00 8.82 -7.32
N LYS A 131 -6.41 9.68 -6.49
CA LYS A 131 -6.64 9.64 -5.06
C LYS A 131 -7.66 10.69 -4.64
N VAL A 132 -8.70 10.25 -3.93
CA VAL A 132 -9.77 11.09 -3.36
C VAL A 132 -9.55 11.22 -1.86
N ASP A 133 -9.68 12.41 -1.31
CA ASP A 133 -9.69 12.62 0.14
C ASP A 133 -11.11 12.56 0.68
N THR A 134 -11.47 11.46 1.30
CA THR A 134 -12.77 11.26 1.93
C THR A 134 -12.80 11.64 3.41
N GLY A 135 -11.73 12.28 3.91
CA GLY A 135 -11.69 12.76 5.29
C GLY A 135 -10.36 12.60 6.02
N MET A 136 -9.36 11.94 5.42
CA MET A 136 -8.03 11.81 6.04
C MET A 136 -7.26 13.13 6.10
N ARG A 137 -7.55 14.09 5.20
CA ARG A 137 -6.97 15.44 5.15
C ARG A 137 -5.45 15.46 5.02
N ARG A 138 -4.91 14.55 4.19
CA ARG A 138 -3.47 14.47 3.94
C ARG A 138 -3.10 14.70 2.48
N ILE A 139 -3.62 13.91 1.56
CA ILE A 139 -3.46 14.02 0.10
C ILE A 139 -4.69 13.40 -0.58
N GLY A 140 -5.11 14.00 -1.69
CA GLY A 140 -6.27 13.58 -2.48
C GLY A 140 -7.03 14.80 -2.99
N CYS A 141 -7.75 14.66 -4.08
CA CYS A 141 -8.71 15.66 -4.55
C CYS A 141 -9.97 15.63 -3.67
N GLU A 142 -10.74 16.70 -3.68
CA GLU A 142 -12.06 16.69 -3.08
C GLU A 142 -12.99 15.74 -3.90
N PRO A 143 -13.92 15.03 -3.24
CA PRO A 143 -14.82 14.09 -3.92
C PRO A 143 -15.60 14.72 -5.10
N ALA A 144 -15.96 16.01 -4.99
CA ALA A 144 -16.67 16.73 -6.03
C ALA A 144 -15.83 16.96 -7.31
N GLU A 145 -14.51 16.90 -7.22
CA GLU A 145 -13.59 17.11 -8.33
C GLU A 145 -13.23 15.81 -9.08
N ALA A 146 -13.50 14.65 -8.46
CA ALA A 146 -13.00 13.36 -8.93
C ALA A 146 -13.41 13.02 -10.36
N SER A 147 -14.68 13.24 -10.73
CA SER A 147 -15.16 12.96 -12.09
C SER A 147 -14.53 13.88 -13.15
N ALA A 148 -14.32 15.15 -12.83
CA ALA A 148 -13.64 16.08 -13.73
C ALA A 148 -12.17 15.72 -13.94
N LEU A 149 -11.48 15.29 -12.87
CA LEU A 149 -10.09 14.85 -12.94
C LEU A 149 -9.95 13.50 -13.66
N ALA A 150 -10.92 12.59 -13.53
CA ALA A 150 -10.97 11.37 -14.31
C ALA A 150 -11.08 11.67 -15.81
N GLY A 151 -12.01 12.54 -16.22
CA GLY A 151 -12.11 12.99 -17.60
C GLY A 151 -10.88 13.73 -18.11
N LEU A 152 -10.17 14.47 -17.26
CA LEU A 152 -8.91 15.10 -17.61
C LEU A 152 -7.80 14.05 -17.83
N ALA A 153 -7.75 12.99 -17.01
CA ALA A 153 -6.79 11.90 -17.20
C ALA A 153 -7.02 11.21 -18.55
N ASP A 154 -8.27 10.93 -18.93
CA ASP A 154 -8.63 10.35 -20.23
C ASP A 154 -8.23 11.24 -21.41
N ALA A 155 -8.36 12.56 -21.24
CA ALA A 155 -8.00 13.51 -22.28
C ALA A 155 -6.49 13.78 -22.36
N THR A 156 -5.68 13.30 -21.40
CA THR A 156 -4.24 13.57 -21.33
C THR A 156 -3.47 12.48 -22.09
N PRO A 157 -2.77 12.80 -23.19
CA PRO A 157 -2.00 11.81 -23.94
C PRO A 157 -0.97 11.09 -23.08
N GLY A 158 -0.91 9.76 -23.21
CA GLY A 158 0.03 8.92 -22.48
C GLY A 158 -0.36 8.63 -21.03
N VAL A 159 -1.53 9.08 -20.56
CA VAL A 159 -2.09 8.73 -19.24
C VAL A 159 -3.20 7.70 -19.39
N GLU A 160 -3.20 6.70 -18.54
CA GLU A 160 -4.25 5.68 -18.41
C GLU A 160 -4.76 5.68 -16.99
N LEU A 161 -6.01 6.09 -16.77
CA LEU A 161 -6.64 6.02 -15.45
C LEU A 161 -7.02 4.56 -15.15
N GLU A 162 -6.22 3.88 -14.34
CA GLU A 162 -6.40 2.47 -13.99
C GLU A 162 -7.21 2.30 -12.71
N GLY A 163 -7.13 3.25 -11.77
CA GLY A 163 -7.77 3.07 -10.48
C GLY A 163 -8.18 4.34 -9.75
N LEU A 164 -9.02 4.15 -8.74
CA LEU A 164 -9.51 5.17 -7.83
C LEU A 164 -9.34 4.72 -6.39
N PHE A 165 -8.80 5.58 -5.51
CA PHE A 165 -8.60 5.18 -4.13
C PHE A 165 -8.71 6.32 -3.12
N SER A 166 -8.95 5.91 -1.86
CA SER A 166 -8.85 6.79 -0.69
C SER A 166 -8.12 6.08 0.45
N HIS A 167 -8.16 6.62 1.66
CA HIS A 167 -7.54 6.02 2.83
C HIS A 167 -8.35 6.30 4.09
N LEU A 168 -8.49 5.28 4.92
CA LEU A 168 -9.24 5.32 6.17
C LEU A 168 -8.26 5.53 7.34
N PRO A 169 -8.28 6.69 8.02
CA PRO A 169 -7.29 7.01 9.06
C PRO A 169 -7.53 6.28 10.39
N ILE A 170 -8.75 5.84 10.67
CA ILE A 170 -9.15 5.31 11.99
C ILE A 170 -10.07 4.07 11.90
N SER A 171 -9.93 3.30 10.81
CA SER A 171 -10.71 2.07 10.57
C SER A 171 -10.34 0.90 11.50
N ASP A 172 -9.37 1.08 12.35
CA ASP A 172 -8.81 0.11 13.28
C ASP A 172 -9.30 0.29 14.73
N SER A 173 -10.03 1.39 15.00
CA SER A 173 -10.53 1.70 16.33
C SER A 173 -12.05 1.81 16.35
N PRO A 174 -12.73 1.24 17.36
CA PRO A 174 -14.18 1.41 17.55
C PRO A 174 -14.62 2.88 17.65
N ARG A 175 -13.74 3.77 18.13
CA ARG A 175 -14.03 5.21 18.20
C ARG A 175 -14.18 5.87 16.83
N GLY A 176 -13.62 5.25 15.78
CA GLY A 176 -13.70 5.72 14.41
C GLY A 176 -14.80 5.07 13.57
N GLU A 177 -15.65 4.23 14.16
CA GLU A 177 -16.60 3.40 13.42
C GLU A 177 -17.56 4.21 12.54
N GLU A 178 -18.22 5.24 13.12
CA GLU A 178 -19.16 6.10 12.38
C GLU A 178 -18.45 6.87 11.27
N PHE A 179 -17.34 7.52 11.59
CA PHE A 179 -16.53 8.27 10.63
C PHE A 179 -16.01 7.37 9.49
N THR A 180 -15.60 6.15 9.80
CA THR A 180 -15.14 5.17 8.80
C THR A 180 -16.29 4.77 7.86
N ARG A 181 -17.49 4.53 8.37
CA ARG A 181 -18.69 4.23 7.54
C ARG A 181 -19.05 5.39 6.62
N ASP A 182 -18.99 6.61 7.12
CA ASP A 182 -19.24 7.82 6.31
C ASP A 182 -18.22 7.93 5.19
N GLN A 183 -16.93 7.69 5.46
CA GLN A 183 -15.89 7.69 4.45
C GLN A 183 -16.11 6.59 3.39
N ILE A 184 -16.51 5.38 3.80
CA ILE A 184 -16.83 4.28 2.88
C ILE A 184 -18.00 4.68 1.97
N THR A 185 -19.07 5.23 2.56
CA THR A 185 -20.26 5.68 1.82
C THR A 185 -19.92 6.77 0.82
N LEU A 186 -19.16 7.78 1.26
CA LEU A 186 -18.72 8.88 0.41
C LEU A 186 -17.83 8.37 -0.74
N PHE A 187 -16.88 7.49 -0.45
CA PHE A 187 -15.99 6.93 -1.47
C PHE A 187 -16.75 6.13 -2.53
N ARG A 188 -17.68 5.25 -2.11
CA ARG A 188 -18.50 4.46 -3.04
C ARG A 188 -19.30 5.35 -3.97
N ARG A 189 -19.98 6.35 -3.42
CA ARG A 189 -20.74 7.33 -4.23
C ARG A 189 -19.82 8.07 -5.21
N THR A 190 -18.62 8.48 -4.78
CA THR A 190 -17.66 9.15 -5.66
C THR A 190 -17.17 8.21 -6.76
N ALA A 191 -16.92 6.94 -6.43
CA ALA A 191 -16.52 5.93 -7.40
C ALA A 191 -17.60 5.69 -8.46
N ASP A 192 -18.86 5.57 -8.05
CA ASP A 192 -19.99 5.43 -8.99
C ASP A 192 -20.08 6.63 -9.95
N GLN A 193 -19.83 7.86 -9.46
CA GLN A 193 -19.82 9.06 -10.29
C GLN A 193 -18.65 9.08 -11.28
N VAL A 194 -17.46 8.61 -10.86
CA VAL A 194 -16.29 8.48 -11.74
C VAL A 194 -16.56 7.42 -12.81
N GLU A 195 -17.04 6.24 -12.43
CA GLU A 195 -17.32 5.16 -13.37
C GLU A 195 -18.41 5.51 -14.38
N ALA A 196 -19.37 6.36 -14.01
CA ALA A 196 -20.41 6.84 -14.93
C ALA A 196 -19.86 7.71 -16.08
N VAL A 197 -18.69 8.36 -15.87
CA VAL A 197 -18.05 9.25 -16.85
C VAL A 197 -16.93 8.53 -17.59
N HIS A 198 -16.08 7.80 -16.85
CA HIS A 198 -14.87 7.16 -17.36
C HIS A 198 -15.07 5.70 -17.78
N GLY A 199 -15.96 4.98 -17.10
CA GLY A 199 -16.06 3.52 -17.16
C GLY A 199 -15.40 2.84 -15.97
N PRO A 200 -15.32 1.49 -15.94
CA PRO A 200 -14.83 0.74 -14.80
C PRO A 200 -13.37 1.06 -14.46
N VAL A 201 -13.08 1.24 -13.16
CA VAL A 201 -11.74 1.43 -12.61
C VAL A 201 -11.51 0.52 -11.41
N VAL A 202 -10.27 0.21 -11.08
CA VAL A 202 -9.92 -0.56 -9.87
C VAL A 202 -10.13 0.31 -8.63
N LYS A 203 -11.17 0.02 -7.85
CA LYS A 203 -11.51 0.75 -6.62
C LYS A 203 -10.83 0.13 -5.42
N HIS A 204 -10.14 0.95 -4.60
CA HIS A 204 -9.51 0.46 -3.41
C HIS A 204 -9.50 1.45 -2.24
N LEU A 205 -9.99 0.99 -1.09
CA LEU A 205 -10.13 1.81 0.12
C LEU A 205 -9.50 1.15 1.34
N ALA A 206 -9.70 -0.16 1.53
CA ALA A 206 -9.33 -0.90 2.72
C ALA A 206 -7.81 -0.94 2.98
N ASN A 207 -7.39 -0.46 4.14
CA ASN A 207 -6.10 -0.71 4.78
C ASN A 207 -6.18 -1.92 5.72
N SER A 208 -5.18 -2.17 6.57
CA SER A 208 -5.17 -3.30 7.51
C SER A 208 -6.39 -3.31 8.45
N GLY A 209 -6.77 -2.16 9.02
CA GLY A 209 -7.94 -2.06 9.90
C GLY A 209 -9.23 -2.41 9.16
N ALA A 210 -9.40 -1.89 7.96
CA ALA A 210 -10.59 -2.17 7.16
C ALA A 210 -10.62 -3.61 6.62
N VAL A 211 -9.49 -4.23 6.33
CA VAL A 211 -9.44 -5.67 6.01
C VAL A 211 -9.98 -6.51 7.16
N LEU A 212 -9.66 -6.12 8.39
CA LEU A 212 -10.08 -6.84 9.59
C LEU A 212 -11.55 -6.59 9.95
N GLY A 213 -12.03 -5.33 9.87
CA GLY A 213 -13.30 -4.91 10.46
C GLY A 213 -14.38 -4.45 9.48
N HIS A 214 -14.04 -4.03 8.24
CA HIS A 214 -14.97 -3.35 7.34
C HIS A 214 -15.04 -4.00 5.95
N PRO A 215 -15.76 -5.13 5.77
CA PRO A 215 -15.88 -5.81 4.47
C PRO A 215 -16.40 -4.91 3.34
N ASP A 216 -17.25 -3.93 3.65
CA ASP A 216 -17.80 -2.97 2.69
C ASP A 216 -16.74 -2.05 2.06
N ALA A 217 -15.56 -1.94 2.68
CA ALA A 217 -14.44 -1.17 2.17
C ALA A 217 -13.49 -1.97 1.24
N TRP A 218 -13.66 -3.29 1.10
CA TRP A 218 -12.68 -4.10 0.35
C TRP A 218 -12.68 -3.79 -1.15
N LEU A 219 -13.87 -3.60 -1.73
CA LEU A 219 -14.07 -3.28 -3.15
C LEU A 219 -13.31 -4.24 -4.07
N ASP A 220 -12.53 -3.73 -5.04
CA ASP A 220 -11.81 -4.56 -6.01
C ASP A 220 -10.40 -4.95 -5.52
N LEU A 221 -9.76 -4.09 -4.70
CA LEU A 221 -8.40 -4.30 -4.22
C LEU A 221 -8.25 -3.83 -2.76
N VAL A 222 -7.60 -4.64 -1.92
CA VAL A 222 -7.27 -4.29 -0.54
C VAL A 222 -5.77 -3.98 -0.39
N ARG A 223 -5.43 -3.10 0.57
CA ARG A 223 -4.05 -2.64 0.81
C ARG A 223 -3.59 -2.93 2.24
N PRO A 224 -3.43 -4.19 2.62
CA PRO A 224 -2.85 -4.53 3.90
C PRO A 224 -1.42 -3.98 4.01
N GLY A 225 -1.08 -3.47 5.19
CA GLY A 225 0.26 -3.03 5.55
C GLY A 225 0.72 -3.75 6.80
N ILE A 226 0.55 -3.13 7.97
CA ILE A 226 1.06 -3.64 9.24
C ILE A 226 0.68 -5.10 9.54
N MET A 227 -0.51 -5.54 9.11
CA MET A 227 -0.97 -6.91 9.33
C MET A 227 -0.16 -7.96 8.54
N ILE A 228 0.45 -7.60 7.39
CA ILE A 228 1.32 -8.49 6.64
C ILE A 228 2.50 -8.93 7.52
N TYR A 229 2.97 -8.01 8.36
CA TYR A 229 4.14 -8.18 9.24
C TYR A 229 3.78 -8.74 10.62
N GLY A 230 2.51 -9.17 10.81
CA GLY A 230 2.07 -9.88 11.99
C GLY A 230 1.63 -9.01 13.15
N ALA A 231 1.41 -7.71 12.93
CA ALA A 231 0.91 -6.79 13.93
C ALA A 231 -0.53 -6.34 13.61
N TYR A 232 -1.37 -6.26 14.63
CA TYR A 232 -2.67 -5.64 14.52
C TYR A 232 -2.51 -4.11 14.60
N PRO A 233 -3.27 -3.34 13.81
CA PRO A 233 -3.09 -1.88 13.72
C PRO A 233 -3.46 -1.14 15.01
N ASP A 234 -4.34 -1.71 15.82
CA ASP A 234 -4.75 -1.19 17.15
C ASP A 234 -5.02 -2.35 18.12
N ALA A 235 -4.95 -2.08 19.42
CA ALA A 235 -5.23 -3.07 20.46
C ALA A 235 -6.70 -3.54 20.43
N GLU A 236 -7.62 -2.66 20.03
CA GLU A 236 -9.06 -2.89 19.91
C GLU A 236 -9.47 -3.34 18.49
N ALA A 237 -8.52 -3.43 17.54
CA ALA A 237 -8.81 -3.87 16.18
C ALA A 237 -9.44 -5.27 16.16
N ALA A 238 -10.40 -5.48 15.26
CA ALA A 238 -11.02 -6.77 15.06
C ALA A 238 -9.96 -7.86 14.73
N ARG A 239 -10.03 -9.00 15.41
CA ARG A 239 -9.07 -10.11 15.23
C ARG A 239 -9.65 -11.22 14.36
N THR A 240 -10.11 -10.85 13.17
CA THR A 240 -10.76 -11.76 12.22
C THR A 240 -9.78 -12.61 11.40
N VAL A 241 -8.48 -12.30 11.48
CA VAL A 241 -7.37 -13.06 10.87
C VAL A 241 -6.32 -13.30 11.94
N THR A 242 -5.84 -14.54 12.08
CA THR A 242 -4.70 -14.84 12.96
C THR A 242 -3.41 -14.45 12.27
N LEU A 243 -2.58 -13.67 12.93
CA LEU A 243 -1.33 -13.15 12.39
C LEU A 243 -0.12 -13.73 13.12
N LEU A 244 0.94 -14.02 12.35
CA LEU A 244 2.23 -14.51 12.84
C LEU A 244 3.26 -13.38 12.79
N PRO A 245 4.05 -13.14 13.87
CA PRO A 245 5.07 -12.09 13.87
C PRO A 245 6.09 -12.25 12.74
N GLY A 246 6.28 -11.18 11.93
CA GLY A 246 7.24 -11.15 10.82
C GLY A 246 8.70 -11.00 11.26
N LEU A 247 8.94 -10.50 12.48
CA LEU A 247 10.27 -10.35 13.07
C LEU A 247 10.44 -11.22 14.31
N GLU A 248 11.64 -11.77 14.46
CA GLU A 248 12.13 -12.42 15.66
C GLU A 248 13.40 -11.71 16.12
N TRP A 249 13.44 -11.27 17.37
CA TRP A 249 14.62 -10.65 17.97
C TRP A 249 15.16 -11.54 19.08
N ARG A 250 16.40 -11.97 18.92
CA ARG A 250 17.15 -12.75 19.92
C ARG A 250 18.34 -11.97 20.43
N THR A 251 18.56 -11.99 21.74
CA THR A 251 19.74 -11.40 22.36
C THR A 251 20.25 -12.29 23.47
N ARG A 252 21.51 -12.08 23.86
CA ARG A 252 22.15 -12.76 24.99
C ARG A 252 22.20 -11.82 26.18
N VAL A 253 21.83 -12.32 27.35
CA VAL A 253 22.08 -11.62 28.60
C VAL A 253 23.59 -11.70 28.89
N THR A 254 24.26 -10.56 28.90
CA THR A 254 25.72 -10.49 29.10
C THR A 254 26.11 -10.20 30.55
N PHE A 255 25.18 -9.69 31.36
CA PHE A 255 25.41 -9.40 32.76
C PHE A 255 24.11 -9.39 33.56
N THR A 256 24.16 -9.93 34.76
CA THR A 256 23.07 -9.84 35.75
C THR A 256 23.66 -9.46 37.10
N LYS A 257 22.92 -8.70 37.91
CA LYS A 257 23.22 -8.43 39.31
C LYS A 257 21.95 -8.42 40.17
N GLN A 258 22.11 -8.81 41.40
CA GLN A 258 21.03 -8.60 42.41
C GLN A 258 21.07 -7.16 42.90
N VAL A 259 19.91 -6.53 43.01
CA VAL A 259 19.73 -5.23 43.65
C VAL A 259 18.76 -5.39 44.80
N ARG A 260 19.02 -4.64 45.91
CA ARG A 260 18.09 -4.61 47.02
C ARG A 260 16.83 -3.86 46.58
N ALA A 261 15.66 -4.28 47.11
CA ALA A 261 14.46 -3.50 46.98
C ALA A 261 14.68 -2.12 47.59
N GLY A 262 14.31 -1.05 46.85
CA GLY A 262 14.39 0.34 47.31
C GLY A 262 13.20 0.71 48.15
#